data_7fccf9b1b9e47748e7957aaaa223d676
#
_entry.id   7fccf9b1b9e47748e7957aaaa223d676
#
_cell.length_a   1.000
_cell.length_b   1.000
_cell.length_c   1.000
_cell.angle_alpha   90.00
_cell.angle_beta   90.00
_cell.angle_gamma   90.00
#
_symmetry.space_group_name_H-M   'P 1'
#
loop_
_entity.id
_entity.type
_entity.pdbx_description
1 polymer ?
#
loop_
_entity_poly.entity_id
_entity_poly.type
_entity_poly.pdbx_seq_one_letter_code
_entity_poly.pdbx_strand_id
1 'polypeptide(L)'
;MEEHPTVLVLDDDPGVRTSMERLLKVYGYGAVSASTLDEAQEVLKTMPVQALILDVGLQGETTGLDLLLSIRKRPEFDKAPILIFTGGVLSDAEEALITRHRAFLFYKPEGFDTLVKFLDTLTGRDRPN
;
A
#
# COMPACT_ATOMS: atom_id res chain seq x y z
N MET A 1 -3.06 12.24 -22.65
CA MET A 1 -3.62 10.96 -22.28
C MET A 1 -3.66 10.81 -20.77
N GLU A 2 -4.78 10.51 -20.24
CA GLU A 2 -4.94 10.37 -18.83
C GLU A 2 -4.42 9.03 -18.35
N GLU A 3 -3.59 9.07 -17.35
CA GLU A 3 -3.06 7.85 -16.73
C GLU A 3 -3.68 7.66 -15.40
N HIS A 4 -4.07 6.43 -15.11
CA HIS A 4 -4.60 6.09 -13.80
C HIS A 4 -3.52 5.30 -13.09
N PRO A 5 -2.83 5.92 -12.11
CA PRO A 5 -1.84 5.15 -11.36
C PRO A 5 -2.49 3.94 -10.71
N THR A 6 -1.81 2.83 -10.76
CA THR A 6 -2.31 1.59 -10.20
C THR A 6 -1.73 1.39 -8.81
N VAL A 7 -2.59 1.08 -7.86
CA VAL A 7 -2.21 0.84 -6.47
C VAL A 7 -2.43 -0.63 -6.15
N LEU A 8 -1.42 -1.27 -5.61
CA LEU A 8 -1.55 -2.64 -5.11
C LEU A 8 -1.92 -2.59 -3.64
N VAL A 9 -2.99 -3.29 -3.28
CA VAL A 9 -3.46 -3.38 -1.90
C VAL A 9 -3.23 -4.80 -1.41
N LEU A 10 -2.37 -4.96 -0.43
CA LEU A 10 -2.09 -6.27 0.17
C LEU A 10 -2.69 -6.32 1.57
N ASP A 11 -3.72 -7.14 1.75
CA ASP A 11 -4.40 -7.28 3.03
C ASP A 11 -5.16 -8.61 2.99
N ASP A 12 -5.09 -9.38 4.06
CA ASP A 12 -5.78 -10.67 4.08
C ASP A 12 -7.26 -10.56 4.44
N ASP A 13 -7.72 -9.37 4.81
CA ASP A 13 -9.13 -9.13 5.13
C ASP A 13 -9.88 -8.73 3.87
N PRO A 14 -10.82 -9.57 3.38
CA PRO A 14 -11.52 -9.23 2.13
C PRO A 14 -12.35 -7.94 2.23
N GLY A 15 -12.87 -7.63 3.43
CA GLY A 15 -13.61 -6.38 3.60
C GLY A 15 -12.74 -5.17 3.42
N VAL A 16 -11.52 -5.23 3.94
CA VAL A 16 -10.57 -4.13 3.77
C VAL A 16 -10.20 -3.98 2.30
N ARG A 17 -9.90 -5.10 1.62
CA ARG A 17 -9.54 -5.04 0.21
C ARG A 17 -10.66 -4.41 -0.63
N THR A 18 -11.88 -4.86 -0.42
CA THR A 18 -13.02 -4.35 -1.18
C THR A 18 -13.24 -2.87 -0.93
N SER A 19 -13.22 -2.45 0.32
CA SER A 19 -13.44 -1.04 0.68
C SER A 19 -12.34 -0.16 0.12
N MET A 20 -11.10 -0.62 0.23
CA MET A 20 -9.97 0.16 -0.27
C MET A 20 -10.02 0.29 -1.78
N GLU A 21 -10.33 -0.81 -2.48
CA GLU A 21 -10.43 -0.76 -3.94
C GLU A 21 -11.49 0.22 -4.40
N ARG A 22 -12.64 0.20 -3.74
CA ARG A 22 -13.72 1.13 -4.10
C ARG A 22 -13.29 2.57 -3.93
N LEU A 23 -12.66 2.86 -2.81
CA LEU A 23 -12.27 4.23 -2.51
C LEU A 23 -11.19 4.71 -3.46
N LEU A 24 -10.22 3.84 -3.76
CA LEU A 24 -9.18 4.20 -4.70
C LEU A 24 -9.75 4.53 -6.07
N LYS A 25 -10.74 3.75 -6.51
CA LYS A 25 -11.39 4.04 -7.79
C LYS A 25 -12.12 5.37 -7.77
N VAL A 26 -12.76 5.70 -6.66
CA VAL A 26 -13.43 7.00 -6.52
C VAL A 26 -12.41 8.12 -6.69
N TYR A 27 -11.19 7.93 -6.22
CA TYR A 27 -10.14 8.94 -6.34
C TYR A 27 -9.42 8.89 -7.68
N GLY A 28 -9.82 7.99 -8.58
CA GLY A 28 -9.24 7.94 -9.91
C GLY A 28 -8.04 7.04 -10.06
N TYR A 29 -7.83 6.13 -9.13
CA TYR A 29 -6.74 5.15 -9.22
C TYR A 29 -7.23 3.84 -9.81
N GLY A 30 -6.34 3.15 -10.51
CA GLY A 30 -6.54 1.74 -10.73
C GLY A 30 -6.19 1.02 -9.45
N ALA A 31 -6.88 -0.07 -9.13
CA ALA A 31 -6.62 -0.80 -7.90
C ALA A 31 -6.58 -2.28 -8.20
N VAL A 32 -5.58 -2.95 -7.66
CA VAL A 32 -5.47 -4.38 -7.72
C VAL A 32 -5.14 -4.86 -6.33
N SER A 33 -5.72 -5.97 -5.90
CA SER A 33 -5.53 -6.43 -4.53
C SER A 33 -4.94 -7.83 -4.51
N ALA A 34 -4.33 -8.13 -3.38
CA ALA A 34 -3.75 -9.43 -3.11
C ALA A 34 -4.04 -9.77 -1.65
N SER A 35 -4.26 -11.05 -1.38
CA SER A 35 -4.53 -11.50 -0.03
C SER A 35 -3.32 -12.17 0.60
N THR A 36 -2.31 -12.50 -0.18
CA THR A 36 -1.10 -13.15 0.30
C THR A 36 0.13 -12.49 -0.31
N LEU A 37 1.26 -12.76 0.31
CA LEU A 37 2.53 -12.26 -0.20
C LEU A 37 2.81 -12.78 -1.61
N ASP A 38 2.52 -14.06 -1.84
CA ASP A 38 2.75 -14.67 -3.16
C ASP A 38 1.90 -13.99 -4.23
N GLU A 39 0.63 -13.70 -3.92
CA GLU A 39 -0.23 -13.00 -4.87
C GLU A 39 0.30 -11.61 -5.16
N ALA A 40 0.77 -10.91 -4.12
CA ALA A 40 1.32 -9.57 -4.31
C ALA A 40 2.53 -9.60 -5.23
N GLN A 41 3.41 -10.58 -5.02
CA GLN A 41 4.60 -10.69 -5.84
C GLN A 41 4.26 -11.03 -7.28
N GLU A 42 3.22 -11.83 -7.48
CA GLU A 42 2.78 -12.15 -8.83
C GLU A 42 2.25 -10.91 -9.55
N VAL A 43 1.48 -10.09 -8.84
CA VAL A 43 0.98 -8.84 -9.42
C VAL A 43 2.17 -7.95 -9.83
N LEU A 44 3.17 -7.85 -8.97
CA LEU A 44 4.31 -6.99 -9.26
C LEU A 44 5.12 -7.46 -10.47
N LYS A 45 5.04 -8.77 -10.79
CA LYS A 45 5.71 -9.30 -11.96
C LYS A 45 4.93 -9.05 -13.25
N THR A 46 3.61 -8.97 -13.16
CA THR A 46 2.77 -9.05 -14.35
C THR A 46 2.16 -7.73 -14.77
N MET A 47 2.20 -6.70 -13.91
CA MET A 47 1.61 -5.43 -14.29
C MET A 47 2.33 -4.29 -13.58
N PRO A 48 2.31 -3.09 -14.20
CA PRO A 48 2.93 -1.94 -13.56
C PRO A 48 2.10 -1.48 -12.36
N VAL A 49 2.81 -1.16 -11.27
CA VAL A 49 2.20 -0.68 -10.04
C VAL A 49 2.97 0.55 -9.62
N GLN A 50 2.26 1.64 -9.34
CA GLN A 50 2.88 2.90 -9.01
C GLN A 50 2.91 3.20 -7.51
N ALA A 51 2.04 2.55 -6.74
CA ALA A 51 1.98 2.77 -5.29
C ALA A 51 1.48 1.51 -4.61
N LEU A 52 1.77 1.38 -3.32
CA LEU A 52 1.40 0.17 -2.59
C LEU A 52 0.81 0.54 -1.24
N ILE A 53 -0.21 -0.21 -0.84
CA ILE A 53 -0.79 -0.15 0.49
C ILE A 53 -0.67 -1.57 1.05
N LEU A 54 0.12 -1.72 2.10
CA LEU A 54 0.52 -3.04 2.60
C LEU A 54 0.08 -3.23 4.04
N ASP A 55 -0.52 -4.38 4.33
CA ASP A 55 -0.71 -4.81 5.70
C ASP A 55 0.48 -5.70 6.07
N VAL A 56 1.16 -5.37 7.16
CA VAL A 56 2.34 -6.13 7.56
C VAL A 56 1.98 -7.31 8.47
N GLY A 57 0.76 -7.32 9.00
CA GLY A 57 0.35 -8.36 9.93
C GLY A 57 -0.40 -9.52 9.29
N LEU A 58 -0.06 -9.89 8.07
CA LEU A 58 -0.78 -10.93 7.35
C LEU A 58 -0.79 -12.23 8.13
N GLN A 59 -1.99 -12.73 8.41
CA GLN A 59 -2.17 -13.99 9.11
C GLN A 59 -1.39 -14.05 10.42
N GLY A 60 -1.28 -12.89 11.09
CA GLY A 60 -0.58 -12.82 12.36
C GLY A 60 0.92 -12.74 12.28
N GLU A 61 1.48 -12.62 11.08
CA GLU A 61 2.92 -12.51 10.88
C GLU A 61 3.23 -11.20 10.17
N THR A 62 4.46 -10.76 10.30
CA THR A 62 4.86 -9.46 9.73
C THR A 62 5.49 -9.61 8.36
N THR A 63 4.90 -10.46 7.53
CA THR A 63 5.44 -10.75 6.20
C THR A 63 5.38 -9.56 5.25
N GLY A 64 4.49 -8.61 5.51
CA GLY A 64 4.46 -7.40 4.70
C GLY A 64 5.72 -6.57 4.79
N LEU A 65 6.46 -6.68 5.90
CA LEU A 65 7.74 -6.00 6.01
C LEU A 65 8.78 -6.61 5.07
N ASP A 66 8.74 -7.93 4.89
CA ASP A 66 9.64 -8.57 3.93
C ASP A 66 9.39 -8.04 2.53
N LEU A 67 8.12 -7.86 2.19
CA LEU A 67 7.78 -7.31 0.88
C LEU A 67 8.29 -5.88 0.76
N LEU A 68 8.13 -5.07 1.80
CA LEU A 68 8.63 -3.69 1.80
C LEU A 68 10.13 -3.67 1.50
N LEU A 69 10.89 -4.49 2.20
CA LEU A 69 12.33 -4.55 2.00
C LEU A 69 12.68 -4.96 0.58
N SER A 70 11.99 -5.97 0.08
CA SER A 70 12.21 -6.49 -1.26
C SER A 70 11.93 -5.42 -2.32
N ILE A 71 10.82 -4.70 -2.17
CA ILE A 71 10.42 -3.68 -3.14
C ILE A 71 11.41 -2.53 -3.15
N ARG A 72 11.88 -2.10 -1.98
CA ARG A 72 12.80 -0.96 -1.90
C ARG A 72 14.17 -1.26 -2.49
N LYS A 73 14.49 -2.52 -2.73
CA LYS A 73 15.73 -2.87 -3.43
C LYS A 73 15.61 -2.75 -4.93
N ARG A 74 14.43 -2.58 -5.45
CA ARG A 74 14.18 -2.50 -6.89
C ARG A 74 14.19 -1.04 -7.32
N PRO A 75 15.06 -0.67 -8.29
CA PRO A 75 15.17 0.75 -8.69
C PRO A 75 13.86 1.35 -9.17
N GLU A 76 13.02 0.56 -9.83
CA GLU A 76 11.76 1.09 -10.36
C GLU A 76 10.79 1.49 -9.26
N PHE A 77 11.02 1.04 -8.01
CA PHE A 77 10.17 1.40 -6.89
C PHE A 77 10.86 2.34 -5.91
N ASP A 78 11.98 2.93 -6.30
CA ASP A 78 12.74 3.76 -5.37
C ASP A 78 11.92 4.93 -4.83
N LYS A 79 11.06 5.50 -5.66
CA LYS A 79 10.25 6.64 -5.25
C LYS A 79 8.77 6.34 -5.15
N ALA A 80 8.39 5.08 -5.27
CA ALA A 80 6.98 4.72 -5.19
C ALA A 80 6.44 4.96 -3.79
N PRO A 81 5.27 5.59 -3.64
CA PRO A 81 4.65 5.70 -2.33
C PRO A 81 4.29 4.33 -1.80
N ILE A 82 4.70 4.06 -0.56
CA ILE A 82 4.35 2.82 0.12
C ILE A 82 3.74 3.20 1.45
N LEU A 83 2.48 2.80 1.65
CA LEU A 83 1.75 3.07 2.87
C LEU A 83 1.50 1.75 3.58
N ILE A 84 1.81 1.71 4.86
CA ILE A 84 1.55 0.54 5.69
C ILE A 84 0.24 0.79 6.41
N PHE A 85 -0.70 -0.13 6.30
CA PHE A 85 -2.02 0.02 6.92
C PHE A 85 -2.30 -1.25 7.72
N THR A 86 -2.10 -1.20 9.03
CA THR A 86 -2.13 -2.40 9.85
C THR A 86 -2.96 -2.21 11.10
N GLY A 87 -3.60 -3.29 11.54
CA GLY A 87 -4.34 -3.31 12.80
C GLY A 87 -3.53 -3.87 13.96
N GLY A 88 -2.32 -4.31 13.68
CA GLY A 88 -1.49 -4.93 14.71
C GLY A 88 -0.67 -3.93 15.48
N VAL A 89 -0.05 -4.40 16.55
CA VAL A 89 0.89 -3.60 17.31
C VAL A 89 2.28 -3.91 16.79
N LEU A 90 3.00 -2.87 16.42
CA LEU A 90 4.35 -3.00 15.89
C LEU A 90 5.35 -2.66 16.99
N SER A 91 6.49 -3.34 16.96
CA SER A 91 7.59 -2.99 17.86
C SER A 91 8.24 -1.70 17.39
N ASP A 92 9.01 -1.08 18.29
CA ASP A 92 9.77 0.11 17.92
C ASP A 92 10.72 -0.17 16.76
N ALA A 93 11.31 -1.37 16.75
CA ALA A 93 12.21 -1.75 15.66
C ALA A 93 11.48 -1.86 14.34
N GLU A 94 10.26 -2.41 14.36
CA GLU A 94 9.47 -2.52 13.15
C GLU A 94 9.06 -1.14 12.63
N GLU A 95 8.64 -0.25 13.51
CA GLU A 95 8.30 1.11 13.10
C GLU A 95 9.50 1.84 12.53
N ALA A 96 10.67 1.66 13.15
CA ALA A 96 11.90 2.27 12.66
C ALA A 96 12.26 1.74 11.27
N LEU A 97 12.03 0.45 11.04
CA LEU A 97 12.31 -0.16 9.76
C LEU A 97 11.42 0.45 8.67
N ILE A 98 10.14 0.63 8.98
CA ILE A 98 9.19 1.22 8.04
C ILE A 98 9.64 2.64 7.68
N THR A 99 9.99 3.44 8.67
CA THR A 99 10.44 4.81 8.45
C THR A 99 11.73 4.84 7.64
N ARG A 100 12.67 3.97 7.98
CA ARG A 100 13.96 3.93 7.29
C ARG A 100 13.79 3.63 5.81
N HIS A 101 12.79 2.84 5.48
CA HIS A 101 12.54 2.47 4.09
C HIS A 101 11.51 3.39 3.43
N ARG A 102 11.28 4.55 4.03
CA ARG A 102 10.51 5.63 3.44
C ARG A 102 9.07 5.24 3.17
N ALA A 103 8.53 4.36 4.03
CA ALA A 103 7.11 4.02 4.01
C ALA A 103 6.41 4.79 5.12
N PHE A 104 5.11 4.95 4.98
CA PHE A 104 4.30 5.72 5.92
C PHE A 104 3.36 4.78 6.65
N LEU A 105 3.24 4.93 7.96
CA LEU A 105 2.50 4.00 8.80
C LEU A 105 1.15 4.59 9.20
N PHE A 106 0.10 3.81 8.95
CA PHE A 106 -1.26 4.12 9.38
C PHE A 106 -1.81 2.92 10.10
N TYR A 107 -2.50 3.16 11.20
CA TYR A 107 -3.11 2.10 11.98
C TYR A 107 -4.59 2.02 11.69
N LYS A 108 -5.09 0.79 11.50
CA LYS A 108 -6.54 0.56 11.56
C LYS A 108 -6.97 0.83 13.00
N PRO A 109 -8.10 1.38 13.25
CA PRO A 109 -9.22 1.64 12.39
C PRO A 109 -9.31 3.06 11.85
N GLU A 110 -8.19 3.73 11.60
CA GLU A 110 -8.25 5.03 10.95
C GLU A 110 -9.02 4.91 9.63
N GLY A 111 -9.63 6.01 9.22
CA GLY A 111 -10.44 5.98 8.03
C GLY A 111 -9.64 5.74 6.78
N PHE A 112 -10.20 4.92 5.88
CA PHE A 112 -9.59 4.67 4.59
C PHE A 112 -9.44 5.96 3.80
N ASP A 113 -10.39 6.87 3.99
CA ASP A 113 -10.39 8.15 3.29
C ASP A 113 -9.15 8.97 3.62
N THR A 114 -8.77 8.99 4.89
CA THR A 114 -7.57 9.70 5.33
C THR A 114 -6.33 9.14 4.64
N LEU A 115 -6.25 7.82 4.54
CA LEU A 115 -5.11 7.16 3.93
C LEU A 115 -5.03 7.48 2.45
N VAL A 116 -6.17 7.41 1.75
CA VAL A 116 -6.17 7.66 0.30
C VAL A 116 -5.90 9.13 0.01
N LYS A 117 -6.38 10.04 0.86
CA LYS A 117 -6.04 11.45 0.70
C LYS A 117 -4.55 11.69 0.88
N PHE A 118 -3.93 10.99 1.81
CA PHE A 118 -2.49 11.11 2.00
C PHE A 118 -1.75 10.59 0.77
N LEU A 119 -2.20 9.47 0.22
CA LEU A 119 -1.63 8.93 -1.01
C LEU A 119 -1.73 9.95 -2.13
N ASP A 120 -2.87 10.59 -2.26
CA ASP A 120 -3.09 11.60 -3.27
C ASP A 120 -2.06 12.73 -3.14
N THR A 121 -1.78 13.14 -1.90
CA THR A 121 -0.76 14.15 -1.65
C THR A 121 0.61 13.70 -2.11
N LEU A 122 0.95 12.44 -1.82
CA LEU A 122 2.27 11.91 -2.18
C LEU A 122 2.45 11.78 -3.67
N THR A 123 1.40 11.44 -4.40
CA THR A 123 1.50 11.28 -5.85
C THR A 123 1.49 12.62 -6.57
N GLY A 124 1.24 13.71 -5.85
CA GLY A 124 1.20 15.03 -6.45
C GLY A 124 0.01 15.23 -7.36
N ARG A 125 -1.03 14.42 -7.22
CA ARG A 125 -2.21 14.57 -8.05
C ARG A 125 -3.01 15.76 -7.58
N ASP A 126 -3.30 16.63 -8.54
CA ASP A 126 -4.04 17.84 -8.28
C ASP A 126 -5.49 17.61 -8.69
N ARG A 127 -6.40 17.78 -7.76
CA ARG A 127 -7.80 17.49 -8.03
C ARG A 127 -8.60 18.76 -8.01
N PRO A 128 -9.34 19.02 -9.08
CA PRO A 128 -10.25 20.16 -9.05
C PRO A 128 -11.35 19.91 -8.04
N ASN A 129 -11.79 20.95 -7.42
CA ASN A 129 -12.86 20.87 -6.43
C ASN A 129 -14.22 20.89 -7.09
#